data_d7bd97f27434100ff979e48c587358eb
#
_entry.id   d7bd97f27434100ff979e48c587358eb
#
_cell.length_a   1.000
_cell.length_b   1.000
_cell.length_c   1.000
_cell.angle_alpha   90.00
_cell.angle_beta   90.00
_cell.angle_gamma   90.00
#
_symmetry.space_group_name_H-M   'P 1'
#
loop_
_entity.id
_entity.type
_entity.pdbx_description
1 polymer ?
#
loop_
_entity_poly.entity_id
_entity_poly.type
_entity_poly.pdbx_seq_one_letter_code
_entity_poly.pdbx_strand_id
1 'polypeptide(L)'
;SIDGARNLFPVALVALGYDPNSRDEKEIAEAYEWLKKFHENTVAYGNTQENIISGMISAMLTYDGNAAWAMEQLEKKGENTLKIAEFKKDPVQLGMDLYVIPTGAKHQDMAYKFLDYILDADVMAKNLDEFPYSCPNDAAIEKASETYRNGPAFDFDYKDRIFFQEDVGEAIKIYDSYFQKLKAGQ
;
A
#
# COMPACT_ATOMS: atom_id res chain seq x y z
N SER A 1 -4.74 -8.35 6.68
CA SER A 1 -4.80 -7.81 5.31
C SER A 1 -5.01 -6.30 5.34
N ILE A 2 -4.68 -5.63 4.24
CA ILE A 2 -5.00 -4.21 4.00
C ILE A 2 -6.52 -3.98 4.12
N ASP A 3 -6.94 -2.83 4.64
CA ASP A 3 -8.35 -2.44 4.74
C ASP A 3 -8.77 -1.60 3.51
N GLY A 4 -10.05 -1.65 3.15
CA GLY A 4 -10.64 -0.90 2.06
C GLY A 4 -10.92 -1.74 0.80
N ALA A 5 -12.12 -1.55 0.25
CA ALA A 5 -12.60 -2.27 -0.92
C ALA A 5 -11.64 -2.09 -2.12
N ARG A 6 -11.27 -0.85 -2.42
CA ARG A 6 -10.39 -0.52 -3.55
C ARG A 6 -8.93 -0.93 -3.37
N ASN A 7 -8.53 -1.33 -2.17
CA ASN A 7 -7.22 -1.90 -1.92
C ASN A 7 -7.21 -3.43 -2.06
N LEU A 8 -8.33 -4.09 -1.75
CA LEU A 8 -8.40 -5.54 -1.70
C LEU A 8 -8.93 -6.15 -3.00
N PHE A 9 -9.99 -5.60 -3.59
CA PHE A 9 -10.60 -6.14 -4.80
C PHE A 9 -9.67 -6.18 -6.02
N PRO A 10 -8.77 -5.19 -6.26
CA PRO A 10 -7.80 -5.29 -7.35
C PRO A 10 -6.95 -6.55 -7.30
N VAL A 11 -6.60 -7.04 -6.11
CA VAL A 11 -5.85 -8.29 -5.95
C VAL A 11 -6.62 -9.48 -6.50
N ALA A 12 -7.92 -9.58 -6.19
CA ALA A 12 -8.77 -10.65 -6.70
C ALA A 12 -9.04 -10.52 -8.20
N LEU A 13 -9.30 -9.30 -8.68
CA LEU A 13 -9.52 -9.03 -10.10
C LEU A 13 -8.29 -9.45 -10.93
N VAL A 14 -7.09 -9.04 -10.51
CA VAL A 14 -5.84 -9.45 -11.16
C VAL A 14 -5.65 -10.97 -11.11
N ALA A 15 -5.93 -11.62 -9.97
CA ALA A 15 -5.83 -13.07 -9.84
C ALA A 15 -6.80 -13.83 -10.76
N LEU A 16 -7.92 -13.21 -11.10
CA LEU A 16 -8.91 -13.75 -12.04
C LEU A 16 -8.64 -13.36 -13.50
N GLY A 17 -7.63 -12.51 -13.76
CA GLY A 17 -7.27 -12.05 -15.10
C GLY A 17 -8.12 -10.87 -15.60
N TYR A 18 -8.81 -10.17 -14.70
CA TYR A 18 -9.63 -8.99 -15.00
C TYR A 18 -8.84 -7.69 -14.83
N ASP A 19 -9.41 -6.61 -15.35
CA ASP A 19 -8.89 -5.26 -15.10
C ASP A 19 -9.00 -4.93 -13.59
N PRO A 20 -7.91 -4.52 -12.92
CA PRO A 20 -7.95 -4.11 -11.52
C PRO A 20 -8.90 -2.92 -11.24
N ASN A 21 -9.26 -2.16 -12.26
CA ASN A 21 -10.22 -1.05 -12.21
C ASN A 21 -11.59 -1.39 -12.84
N SER A 22 -11.93 -2.67 -12.92
CA SER A 22 -13.19 -3.11 -13.54
C SER A 22 -14.40 -2.37 -12.97
N ARG A 23 -15.35 -2.03 -13.87
CA ARG A 23 -16.67 -1.47 -13.54
C ARG A 23 -17.79 -2.47 -13.82
N ASP A 24 -17.43 -3.65 -14.28
CA ASP A 24 -18.37 -4.72 -14.57
C ASP A 24 -18.82 -5.39 -13.27
N GLU A 25 -20.15 -5.36 -13.03
CA GLU A 25 -20.73 -5.92 -11.79
C GLU A 25 -20.46 -7.43 -11.67
N LYS A 26 -20.42 -8.16 -12.78
CA LYS A 26 -20.18 -9.60 -12.80
C LYS A 26 -18.72 -9.90 -12.39
N GLU A 27 -17.75 -9.18 -12.94
CA GLU A 27 -16.34 -9.34 -12.58
C GLU A 27 -16.10 -9.00 -11.10
N ILE A 28 -16.74 -7.93 -10.60
CA ILE A 28 -16.67 -7.54 -9.19
C ILE A 28 -17.31 -8.61 -8.30
N ALA A 29 -18.42 -9.21 -8.72
CA ALA A 29 -19.06 -10.31 -7.98
C ALA A 29 -18.18 -11.57 -7.95
N GLU A 30 -17.53 -11.92 -9.07
CA GLU A 30 -16.59 -13.04 -9.12
C GLU A 30 -15.37 -12.79 -8.24
N ALA A 31 -14.85 -11.55 -8.20
CA ALA A 31 -13.78 -11.14 -7.30
C ALA A 31 -14.21 -11.27 -5.83
N TYR A 32 -15.45 -10.92 -5.49
CA TYR A 32 -15.99 -11.12 -4.15
C TYR A 32 -16.03 -12.61 -3.76
N GLU A 33 -16.48 -13.51 -4.63
CA GLU A 33 -16.48 -14.96 -4.38
C GLU A 33 -15.04 -15.50 -4.17
N TRP A 34 -14.08 -14.97 -4.89
CA TRP A 34 -12.66 -15.28 -4.68
C TRP A 34 -12.18 -14.78 -3.31
N LEU A 35 -12.55 -13.55 -2.93
CA LEU A 35 -12.18 -12.93 -1.65
C LEU A 35 -12.79 -13.63 -0.44
N LYS A 36 -13.94 -14.28 -0.57
CA LYS A 36 -14.50 -15.09 0.54
C LYS A 36 -13.52 -16.21 0.97
N LYS A 37 -12.90 -16.88 0.02
CA LYS A 37 -11.89 -17.91 0.32
C LYS A 37 -10.62 -17.29 0.95
N PHE A 38 -10.23 -16.11 0.51
CA PHE A 38 -9.13 -15.37 1.11
C PHE A 38 -9.47 -14.95 2.55
N HIS A 39 -10.72 -14.52 2.79
CA HIS A 39 -11.22 -14.11 4.09
C HIS A 39 -11.18 -15.24 5.14
N GLU A 40 -11.41 -16.49 4.78
CA GLU A 40 -11.34 -17.66 5.68
C GLU A 40 -9.98 -17.75 6.40
N ASN A 41 -8.92 -17.24 5.80
CA ASN A 41 -7.58 -17.22 6.36
C ASN A 41 -7.14 -15.81 6.84
N THR A 42 -8.04 -14.84 6.86
CA THR A 42 -7.75 -13.46 7.25
C THR A 42 -8.07 -13.24 8.72
N VAL A 43 -7.05 -13.03 9.53
CA VAL A 43 -7.20 -12.77 10.98
C VAL A 43 -7.70 -11.35 11.24
N ALA A 44 -7.22 -10.36 10.47
CA ALA A 44 -7.57 -8.96 10.67
C ALA A 44 -7.43 -8.15 9.37
N TYR A 45 -8.17 -7.05 9.30
CA TYR A 45 -8.03 -5.98 8.31
C TYR A 45 -7.44 -4.74 8.97
N GLY A 46 -6.56 -4.00 8.28
CA GLY A 46 -5.82 -2.86 8.84
C GLY A 46 -4.69 -3.28 9.77
N ASN A 47 -3.92 -2.35 10.28
CA ASN A 47 -2.82 -2.46 11.26
C ASN A 47 -2.17 -3.84 11.43
N THR A 48 -1.68 -4.40 10.33
CA THR A 48 -1.16 -5.77 10.30
C THR A 48 0.32 -5.87 10.67
N GLN A 49 1.04 -4.74 10.76
CA GLN A 49 2.47 -4.72 11.07
C GLN A 49 2.78 -5.29 12.45
N GLU A 50 2.02 -4.87 13.47
CA GLU A 50 2.20 -5.36 14.84
C GLU A 50 1.88 -6.86 14.95
N ASN A 51 0.87 -7.31 14.20
CA ASN A 51 0.47 -8.72 14.18
C ASN A 51 1.54 -9.62 13.55
N ILE A 52 2.23 -9.15 12.50
CA ILE A 52 3.33 -9.93 11.88
C ILE A 52 4.58 -9.90 12.76
N ILE A 53 4.89 -8.77 13.39
CA ILE A 53 6.04 -8.64 14.31
C ILE A 53 5.87 -9.49 15.56
N SER A 54 4.64 -9.66 16.03
CA SER A 54 4.32 -10.51 17.19
C SER A 54 4.20 -12.00 16.84
N GLY A 55 4.25 -12.37 15.56
CA GLY A 55 4.03 -13.73 15.10
C GLY A 55 2.58 -14.20 15.13
N MET A 56 1.62 -13.29 15.37
CA MET A 56 0.18 -13.61 15.36
C MET A 56 -0.29 -14.00 13.96
N ILE A 57 0.31 -13.44 12.91
CA ILE A 57 0.07 -13.76 11.51
C ILE A 57 1.37 -14.14 10.81
N SER A 58 1.28 -15.00 9.80
CA SER A 58 2.43 -15.48 9.02
C SER A 58 2.59 -14.79 7.68
N ALA A 59 1.56 -14.08 7.22
CA ALA A 59 1.58 -13.31 5.96
C ALA A 59 0.69 -12.08 6.08
N MET A 60 1.08 -11.00 5.41
CA MET A 60 0.25 -9.80 5.31
C MET A 60 0.26 -9.25 3.90
N LEU A 61 -0.90 -8.73 3.47
CA LEU A 61 -1.01 -7.83 2.32
C LEU A 61 -1.00 -6.41 2.88
N THR A 62 -0.05 -5.59 2.44
CA THR A 62 0.17 -4.25 2.99
C THR A 62 0.91 -3.35 2.00
N TYR A 63 1.11 -2.09 2.37
CA TYR A 63 1.95 -1.16 1.62
C TYR A 63 3.45 -1.45 1.83
N ASP A 64 4.27 -1.04 0.88
CA ASP A 64 5.73 -1.20 0.88
C ASP A 64 6.39 -0.64 2.15
N GLY A 65 6.08 0.59 2.53
CA GLY A 65 6.63 1.21 3.74
C GLY A 65 6.27 0.49 5.03
N ASN A 66 5.04 -0.05 5.13
CA ASN A 66 4.65 -0.85 6.28
C ASN A 66 5.42 -2.19 6.34
N ALA A 67 5.68 -2.78 5.19
CA ALA A 67 6.48 -4.01 5.11
C ALA A 67 7.93 -3.73 5.50
N ALA A 68 8.53 -2.68 4.94
CA ALA A 68 9.90 -2.26 5.25
C ALA A 68 10.07 -1.96 6.75
N TRP A 69 9.14 -1.21 7.34
CA TRP A 69 9.15 -0.92 8.77
C TRP A 69 9.06 -2.19 9.63
N ALA A 70 8.17 -3.12 9.28
CA ALA A 70 8.02 -4.37 10.02
C ALA A 70 9.30 -5.23 9.95
N MET A 71 9.94 -5.30 8.78
CA MET A 71 11.22 -5.99 8.59
C MET A 71 12.32 -5.38 9.44
N GLU A 72 12.44 -4.06 9.47
CA GLU A 72 13.41 -3.34 10.29
C GLU A 72 13.20 -3.60 11.79
N GLN A 73 11.94 -3.61 12.27
CA GLN A 73 11.65 -3.91 13.68
C GLN A 73 12.04 -5.36 14.06
N LEU A 74 11.86 -6.32 13.17
CA LEU A 74 12.29 -7.70 13.38
C LEU A 74 13.82 -7.81 13.37
N GLU A 75 14.49 -7.14 12.45
CA GLU A 75 15.95 -7.10 12.40
C GLU A 75 16.57 -6.52 13.69
N LYS A 76 15.99 -5.45 14.23
CA LYS A 76 16.39 -4.87 15.53
C LYS A 76 16.26 -5.87 16.70
N LYS A 77 15.38 -6.87 16.57
CA LYS A 77 15.24 -7.99 17.53
C LYS A 77 16.18 -9.17 17.26
N GLY A 78 16.99 -9.09 16.21
CA GLY A 78 17.84 -10.19 15.75
C GLY A 78 17.08 -11.26 14.95
N GLU A 79 15.88 -10.95 14.47
CA GLU A 79 15.03 -11.82 13.67
C GLU A 79 14.99 -11.33 12.22
N ASN A 80 15.44 -12.14 11.26
CA ASN A 80 15.37 -11.85 9.83
C ASN A 80 14.57 -12.93 9.13
N THR A 81 13.31 -13.08 9.52
CA THR A 81 12.43 -14.16 9.04
C THR A 81 11.40 -13.69 8.01
N LEU A 82 11.12 -12.38 7.94
CA LEU A 82 10.14 -11.81 7.04
C LEU A 82 10.74 -11.60 5.65
N LYS A 83 10.00 -12.02 4.63
CA LYS A 83 10.36 -11.80 3.22
C LYS A 83 9.18 -11.22 2.46
N ILE A 84 9.48 -10.44 1.44
CA ILE A 84 8.47 -9.96 0.51
C ILE A 84 8.27 -11.03 -0.57
N ALA A 85 7.00 -11.40 -0.80
CA ALA A 85 6.64 -12.29 -1.89
C ALA A 85 6.63 -11.49 -3.20
N GLU A 86 7.46 -11.91 -4.15
CA GLU A 86 7.51 -11.31 -5.48
C GLU A 86 6.50 -11.99 -6.42
N PHE A 87 5.64 -11.20 -7.01
CA PHE A 87 4.76 -11.62 -8.10
C PHE A 87 5.38 -11.15 -9.43
N LYS A 88 6.21 -12.01 -10.03
CA LYS A 88 7.06 -11.63 -11.20
C LYS A 88 6.31 -11.25 -12.48
N LYS A 89 5.00 -11.55 -12.58
CA LYS A 89 4.22 -11.34 -13.80
C LYS A 89 2.95 -10.52 -13.59
N ASP A 90 2.49 -10.39 -12.35
CA ASP A 90 1.20 -9.75 -12.08
C ASP A 90 1.35 -8.23 -11.97
N PRO A 91 0.29 -7.48 -12.32
CA PRO A 91 0.26 -6.04 -12.10
C PRO A 91 0.48 -5.64 -10.65
N VAL A 92 1.20 -4.55 -10.43
CA VAL A 92 1.49 -3.99 -9.12
C VAL A 92 0.76 -2.66 -8.95
N GLN A 93 -0.04 -2.56 -7.90
CA GLN A 93 -0.71 -1.32 -7.58
C GLN A 93 0.28 -0.29 -7.04
N LEU A 94 0.32 0.87 -7.69
CA LEU A 94 1.00 2.05 -7.17
C LEU A 94 -0.03 3.04 -6.63
N GLY A 95 0.10 3.41 -5.36
CA GLY A 95 -0.59 4.54 -4.74
C GLY A 95 0.34 5.72 -4.63
N MET A 96 -0.20 6.94 -4.67
CA MET A 96 0.57 8.16 -4.48
C MET A 96 -0.20 9.06 -3.52
N ASP A 97 0.40 9.37 -2.37
CA ASP A 97 -0.13 10.33 -1.43
C ASP A 97 0.29 11.74 -1.85
N LEU A 98 -0.68 12.66 -1.91
CA LEU A 98 -0.48 14.01 -2.40
C LEU A 98 -0.82 15.04 -1.32
N TYR A 99 0.06 16.00 -1.13
CA TYR A 99 -0.27 17.20 -0.37
C TYR A 99 -1.05 18.17 -1.27
N VAL A 100 -2.20 18.65 -0.80
CA VAL A 100 -3.03 19.60 -1.52
C VAL A 100 -3.34 20.82 -0.67
N ILE A 101 -3.38 21.99 -1.29
CA ILE A 101 -3.79 23.23 -0.64
C ILE A 101 -5.19 23.59 -1.16
N PRO A 102 -6.23 23.56 -0.30
CA PRO A 102 -7.58 23.96 -0.70
C PRO A 102 -7.63 25.41 -1.20
N THR A 103 -8.44 25.68 -2.20
CA THR A 103 -8.59 27.05 -2.77
C THR A 103 -9.04 28.10 -1.76
N GLY A 104 -9.79 27.68 -0.72
CA GLY A 104 -10.24 28.53 0.37
C GLY A 104 -9.31 28.62 1.57
N ALA A 105 -8.09 28.08 1.50
CA ALA A 105 -7.15 28.12 2.61
C ALA A 105 -6.74 29.57 2.93
N LYS A 106 -6.86 29.97 4.22
CA LYS A 106 -6.57 31.33 4.67
C LYS A 106 -5.07 31.66 4.73
N HIS A 107 -4.22 30.66 4.85
CA HIS A 107 -2.78 30.80 5.04
C HIS A 107 -2.01 30.00 3.98
N GLN A 108 -2.31 30.25 2.71
CA GLN A 108 -1.67 29.53 1.59
C GLN A 108 -0.16 29.75 1.55
N ASP A 109 0.31 30.96 1.91
CA ASP A 109 1.73 31.29 2.00
C ASP A 109 2.48 30.41 3.02
N MET A 110 1.86 30.13 4.14
CA MET A 110 2.43 29.23 5.15
C MET A 110 2.38 27.76 4.70
N ALA A 111 1.33 27.36 3.99
CA ALA A 111 1.25 26.03 3.40
C ALA A 111 2.36 25.80 2.37
N TYR A 112 2.63 26.75 1.48
CA TYR A 112 3.76 26.66 0.55
C TYR A 112 5.11 26.57 1.27
N LYS A 113 5.34 27.38 2.30
CA LYS A 113 6.58 27.29 3.10
C LYS A 113 6.74 25.92 3.76
N PHE A 114 5.64 25.32 4.24
CA PHE A 114 5.68 23.98 4.79
C PHE A 114 6.01 22.94 3.73
N LEU A 115 5.39 23.05 2.53
CA LEU A 115 5.70 22.14 1.42
C LEU A 115 7.16 22.28 0.98
N ASP A 116 7.67 23.49 0.83
CA ASP A 116 9.08 23.72 0.50
C ASP A 116 10.01 23.09 1.55
N TYR A 117 9.66 23.21 2.84
CA TYR A 117 10.43 22.60 3.93
C TYR A 117 10.46 21.08 3.87
N ILE A 118 9.31 20.42 3.67
CA ILE A 118 9.25 18.95 3.63
C ILE A 118 9.83 18.38 2.33
N LEU A 119 9.88 19.17 1.25
CA LEU A 119 10.50 18.78 -0.02
C LEU A 119 12.02 18.96 -0.03
N ASP A 120 12.59 19.66 0.96
CA ASP A 120 14.02 19.75 1.14
C ASP A 120 14.64 18.35 1.30
N ALA A 121 15.71 18.07 0.57
CA ALA A 121 16.27 16.74 0.49
C ALA A 121 16.81 16.22 1.85
N ASP A 122 17.36 17.11 2.70
CA ASP A 122 17.87 16.73 4.01
C ASP A 122 16.74 16.47 5.02
N VAL A 123 15.62 17.19 4.87
CA VAL A 123 14.42 17.00 5.68
C VAL A 123 13.71 15.70 5.26
N MET A 124 13.51 15.52 3.96
CA MET A 124 12.84 14.34 3.43
C MET A 124 13.64 13.07 3.71
N ALA A 125 14.98 13.09 3.60
CA ALA A 125 15.82 11.93 3.93
C ALA A 125 15.59 11.45 5.36
N LYS A 126 15.50 12.34 6.33
CA LYS A 126 15.17 11.99 7.72
C LYS A 126 13.77 11.39 7.86
N ASN A 127 12.83 11.90 7.08
CA ASN A 127 11.47 11.35 7.08
C ASN A 127 11.45 9.93 6.50
N LEU A 128 12.25 9.65 5.47
CA LEU A 128 12.37 8.32 4.87
C LEU A 128 12.98 7.29 5.84
N ASP A 129 13.90 7.72 6.68
CA ASP A 129 14.50 6.86 7.69
C ASP A 129 13.53 6.45 8.80
N GLU A 130 12.54 7.30 9.10
CA GLU A 130 11.50 7.02 10.09
C GLU A 130 10.27 6.32 9.48
N PHE A 131 9.93 6.67 8.25
CA PHE A 131 8.78 6.16 7.50
C PHE A 131 9.24 5.68 6.12
N PRO A 132 9.70 4.44 5.98
CA PRO A 132 10.39 3.94 4.80
C PRO A 132 9.45 3.60 3.64
N TYR A 133 8.69 4.59 3.17
CA TYR A 133 7.89 4.50 1.96
C TYR A 133 8.70 4.87 0.73
N SER A 134 8.30 4.37 -0.43
CA SER A 134 8.85 4.81 -1.71
C SER A 134 8.69 6.32 -1.88
N CYS A 135 9.72 6.99 -2.38
CA CYS A 135 9.76 8.44 -2.49
C CYS A 135 10.13 8.88 -3.91
N PRO A 136 9.46 9.89 -4.47
CA PRO A 136 9.81 10.43 -5.79
C PRO A 136 10.95 11.47 -5.75
N ASN A 137 11.53 11.77 -4.59
CA ASN A 137 12.61 12.74 -4.43
C ASN A 137 13.97 12.03 -4.44
N ASP A 138 14.59 11.91 -5.62
CA ASP A 138 15.87 11.23 -5.81
C ASP A 138 16.98 11.80 -4.93
N ALA A 139 17.03 13.14 -4.77
CA ALA A 139 18.04 13.80 -3.92
C ALA A 139 17.87 13.45 -2.43
N ALA A 140 16.65 13.20 -1.98
CA ALA A 140 16.39 12.72 -0.62
C ALA A 140 16.79 11.24 -0.46
N ILE A 141 16.51 10.41 -1.47
CA ILE A 141 16.90 9.00 -1.48
C ILE A 141 18.42 8.86 -1.36
N GLU A 142 19.19 9.67 -2.11
CA GLU A 142 20.65 9.66 -2.06
C GLU A 142 21.22 10.01 -0.67
N LYS A 143 20.49 10.83 0.09
CA LYS A 143 20.86 11.28 1.45
C LYS A 143 20.32 10.40 2.57
N ALA A 144 19.33 9.57 2.29
CA ALA A 144 18.75 8.66 3.26
C ALA A 144 19.76 7.59 3.71
N SER A 145 19.50 6.95 4.82
CA SER A 145 20.36 5.93 5.40
C SER A 145 20.62 4.77 4.43
N GLU A 146 21.71 4.04 4.68
CA GLU A 146 22.03 2.84 3.94
C GLU A 146 20.95 1.76 4.13
N THR A 147 20.36 1.69 5.32
CA THR A 147 19.23 0.80 5.64
C THR A 147 18.02 1.10 4.74
N TYR A 148 17.65 2.37 4.57
CA TYR A 148 16.59 2.74 3.65
C TYR A 148 16.93 2.37 2.21
N ARG A 149 18.09 2.80 1.70
CA ARG A 149 18.48 2.60 0.30
C ARG A 149 18.62 1.14 -0.13
N ASN A 150 19.03 0.28 0.79
CA ASN A 150 19.16 -1.17 0.57
C ASN A 150 17.91 -1.94 1.04
N GLY A 151 16.87 -1.23 1.46
CA GLY A 151 15.63 -1.83 1.95
C GLY A 151 14.92 -2.64 0.85
N PRO A 152 14.35 -3.79 1.19
CA PRO A 152 13.71 -4.69 0.23
C PRO A 152 12.46 -4.09 -0.43
N ALA A 153 11.93 -2.99 0.11
CA ALA A 153 10.78 -2.29 -0.46
C ALA A 153 11.08 -1.60 -1.80
N PHE A 154 12.37 -1.44 -2.16
CA PHE A 154 12.80 -0.68 -3.34
C PHE A 154 13.48 -1.52 -4.41
N ASP A 155 13.74 -2.80 -4.15
CA ASP A 155 14.43 -3.73 -5.05
C ASP A 155 13.43 -4.51 -5.94
N PHE A 156 12.44 -3.81 -6.51
CA PHE A 156 11.45 -4.44 -7.38
C PHE A 156 11.53 -3.93 -8.82
N ASP A 157 11.71 -4.84 -9.75
CA ASP A 157 11.54 -4.57 -11.17
C ASP A 157 10.05 -4.70 -11.55
N TYR A 158 9.27 -3.65 -11.23
CA TYR A 158 7.82 -3.59 -11.50
C TYR A 158 7.43 -2.47 -12.48
N LYS A 159 8.39 -1.71 -13.01
CA LYS A 159 8.13 -0.47 -13.79
C LYS A 159 7.16 -0.67 -14.95
N ASP A 160 7.23 -1.81 -15.62
CA ASP A 160 6.36 -2.12 -16.77
C ASP A 160 5.02 -2.77 -16.37
N ARG A 161 4.76 -2.94 -15.07
CA ARG A 161 3.59 -3.67 -14.53
C ARG A 161 2.76 -2.83 -13.56
N ILE A 162 3.03 -1.53 -13.51
CA ILE A 162 2.34 -0.62 -12.59
C ILE A 162 0.94 -0.34 -13.11
N PHE A 163 -0.04 -0.36 -12.20
CA PHE A 163 -1.33 0.25 -12.43
C PHE A 163 -1.69 1.22 -11.29
N PHE A 164 -2.47 2.24 -11.64
CA PHE A 164 -3.05 3.17 -10.68
C PHE A 164 -4.51 2.83 -10.44
N GLN A 165 -5.01 3.14 -9.26
CA GLN A 165 -6.45 3.13 -9.03
C GLN A 165 -7.10 4.28 -9.80
N GLU A 166 -8.06 3.92 -10.66
CA GLU A 166 -8.89 4.89 -11.36
C GLU A 166 -10.18 5.17 -10.58
N ASP A 167 -10.81 6.29 -10.89
CA ASP A 167 -12.19 6.53 -10.45
C ASP A 167 -13.12 5.56 -11.19
N VAL A 168 -13.73 4.65 -10.45
CA VAL A 168 -14.67 3.66 -10.98
C VAL A 168 -16.11 4.16 -11.02
N GLY A 169 -16.35 5.44 -10.70
CA GLY A 169 -17.68 6.06 -10.73
C GLY A 169 -18.67 5.33 -9.83
N GLU A 170 -19.89 5.09 -10.31
CA GLU A 170 -20.95 4.44 -9.53
C GLU A 170 -20.63 2.99 -9.10
N ALA A 171 -19.69 2.32 -9.77
CA ALA A 171 -19.27 0.97 -9.39
C ALA A 171 -18.64 0.92 -7.99
N ILE A 172 -18.18 2.06 -7.45
CA ILE A 172 -17.67 2.13 -6.05
C ILE A 172 -18.68 1.58 -5.04
N LYS A 173 -19.98 1.81 -5.26
CA LYS A 173 -21.06 1.33 -4.39
C LYS A 173 -21.14 -0.20 -4.36
N ILE A 174 -20.84 -0.84 -5.48
CA ILE A 174 -20.81 -2.30 -5.60
C ILE A 174 -19.65 -2.85 -4.81
N TYR A 175 -18.45 -2.30 -5.02
CA TYR A 175 -17.25 -2.65 -4.26
C TYR A 175 -17.46 -2.52 -2.75
N ASP A 176 -17.98 -1.38 -2.30
CA ASP A 176 -18.20 -1.12 -0.87
C ASP A 176 -19.25 -2.07 -0.29
N SER A 177 -20.34 -2.34 -1.03
CA SER A 177 -21.37 -3.30 -0.60
C SER A 177 -20.79 -4.70 -0.39
N TYR A 178 -20.03 -5.21 -1.35
CA TYR A 178 -19.40 -6.52 -1.23
C TYR A 178 -18.31 -6.56 -0.15
N PHE A 179 -17.56 -5.48 0.02
CA PHE A 179 -16.57 -5.40 1.07
C PHE A 179 -17.18 -5.43 2.48
N GLN A 180 -18.31 -4.75 2.69
CA GLN A 180 -19.05 -4.84 3.95
C GLN A 180 -19.58 -6.26 4.20
N LYS A 181 -20.13 -6.94 3.20
CA LYS A 181 -20.54 -8.34 3.30
C LYS A 181 -19.37 -9.24 3.65
N LEU A 182 -18.21 -9.06 3.01
CA LEU A 182 -17.00 -9.82 3.28
C LEU A 182 -16.57 -9.68 4.75
N LYS A 183 -16.54 -8.45 5.28
CA LYS A 183 -16.20 -8.18 6.69
C LYS A 183 -17.23 -8.73 7.67
N ALA A 184 -18.48 -8.85 7.26
CA ALA A 184 -19.55 -9.47 8.04
C ALA A 184 -19.56 -11.01 7.97
N GLY A 185 -18.67 -11.63 7.20
CA GLY A 185 -18.61 -13.08 7.03
C GLY A 185 -19.77 -13.67 6.21
N GLN A 186 -20.30 -12.92 5.25
CA GLN A 186 -21.46 -13.30 4.42
C GLN A 186 -21.04 -13.76 3.02
#